data_7977955e22d61a9f28856cdd39fce96d
#
_entry.id   7977955e22d61a9f28856cdd39fce96d
#
_cell.length_a   1.000
_cell.length_b   1.000
_cell.length_c   1.000
_cell.angle_alpha   90.00
_cell.angle_beta   90.00
_cell.angle_gamma   90.00
#
_symmetry.space_group_name_H-M   'P 1'
#
loop_
_entity.id
_entity.type
_entity.pdbx_description
1 polymer ?
#
loop_
_entity_poly.entity_id
_entity_poly.type
_entity_poly.pdbx_seq_one_letter_code
_entity_poly.pdbx_strand_id
1 'polypeptide(L)'
;MMDLQLKGRVAVVTGGSLGIGRAVAQALAAQGVRVAIVARHRLRLEQAAHDITQAAGTEVLAVAADATSTTQVQAAVDQAAEHFGRLDILVNGAAHPGGLVRSALEEADPEGLLADMDIKVVGYMRFAKAAAQHMRRGGWGRIVNIGGLTGRGSKQLSGMRNVAIVHMTKVLSDQLGPSGITVNTIHPGVVETPHIHELYAKEAALQGITPQQVEANYAQATPIRRVLQVEEIADVVLFLASARAAAITGESIAVDGGITRGIFL
;
A
#
# COMPACT_ATOMS: atom_id res chain seq x y z
N MET A 1 18.69 -9.94 -16.38
CA MET A 1 17.66 -9.34 -15.49
C MET A 1 16.34 -10.06 -15.74
N MET A 2 15.58 -10.41 -14.68
CA MET A 2 14.30 -11.10 -14.85
C MET A 2 13.29 -10.12 -15.48
N ASP A 3 12.70 -10.48 -16.62
CA ASP A 3 11.61 -9.71 -17.21
C ASP A 3 10.32 -9.95 -16.41
N LEU A 4 9.78 -8.90 -15.82
CA LEU A 4 8.54 -8.92 -15.02
C LEU A 4 7.27 -8.88 -15.90
N GLN A 5 7.40 -8.60 -17.20
CA GLN A 5 6.28 -8.50 -18.16
C GLN A 5 5.23 -7.44 -17.75
N LEU A 6 5.71 -6.31 -17.23
CA LEU A 6 4.88 -5.21 -16.76
C LEU A 6 4.64 -4.13 -17.82
N LYS A 7 5.52 -4.03 -18.81
CA LYS A 7 5.45 -2.99 -19.87
C LYS A 7 4.10 -2.98 -20.57
N GLY A 8 3.50 -1.80 -20.65
CA GLY A 8 2.19 -1.57 -21.28
C GLY A 8 0.98 -1.93 -20.41
N ARG A 9 1.18 -2.41 -19.16
CA ARG A 9 0.12 -2.56 -18.17
C ARG A 9 -0.32 -1.19 -17.64
N VAL A 10 -1.46 -1.19 -16.97
CA VAL A 10 -2.05 -0.01 -16.34
C VAL A 10 -2.27 -0.29 -14.85
N ALA A 11 -1.83 0.65 -14.01
CA ALA A 11 -1.96 0.53 -12.57
C ALA A 11 -2.73 1.71 -11.96
N VAL A 12 -3.52 1.43 -10.93
CA VAL A 12 -4.01 2.42 -9.95
C VAL A 12 -3.25 2.21 -8.65
N VAL A 13 -2.64 3.28 -8.12
CA VAL A 13 -1.92 3.28 -6.84
C VAL A 13 -2.56 4.28 -5.89
N THR A 14 -3.23 3.80 -4.85
CA THR A 14 -3.84 4.67 -3.83
C THR A 14 -2.81 5.07 -2.78
N GLY A 15 -2.88 6.30 -2.28
CA GLY A 15 -1.83 6.87 -1.43
C GLY A 15 -0.54 7.19 -2.21
N GLY A 16 -0.61 7.33 -3.54
CA GLY A 16 0.54 7.47 -4.44
C GLY A 16 1.29 8.81 -4.39
N SER A 17 0.90 9.75 -3.51
CA SER A 17 1.55 11.06 -3.43
C SER A 17 2.77 11.12 -2.53
N LEU A 18 2.97 10.15 -1.61
CA LEU A 18 4.05 10.15 -0.61
C LEU A 18 4.49 8.73 -0.24
N GLY A 19 5.69 8.62 0.36
CA GLY A 19 6.19 7.40 1.01
C GLY A 19 6.14 6.17 0.11
N ILE A 20 5.69 5.05 0.67
CA ILE A 20 5.64 3.74 -0.02
C ILE A 20 4.80 3.81 -1.31
N GLY A 21 3.62 4.46 -1.27
CA GLY A 21 2.76 4.54 -2.44
C GLY A 21 3.41 5.29 -3.61
N ARG A 22 4.13 6.39 -3.32
CA ARG A 22 4.89 7.14 -4.34
C ARG A 22 6.05 6.31 -4.91
N ALA A 23 6.80 5.61 -4.06
CA ALA A 23 7.89 4.76 -4.50
C ALA A 23 7.39 3.60 -5.39
N VAL A 24 6.27 2.98 -5.03
CA VAL A 24 5.61 1.95 -5.85
C VAL A 24 5.18 2.50 -7.20
N ALA A 25 4.55 3.68 -7.22
CA ALA A 25 4.13 4.32 -8.48
C ALA A 25 5.33 4.62 -9.38
N GLN A 26 6.42 5.14 -8.80
CA GLN A 26 7.67 5.40 -9.52
C GLN A 26 8.31 4.12 -10.07
N ALA A 27 8.38 3.07 -9.26
CA ALA A 27 8.94 1.78 -9.66
C ALA A 27 8.11 1.13 -10.80
N LEU A 28 6.77 1.17 -10.72
CA LEU A 28 5.88 0.71 -11.79
C LEU A 28 6.08 1.51 -13.08
N ALA A 29 6.12 2.85 -12.99
CA ALA A 29 6.34 3.72 -14.14
C ALA A 29 7.69 3.45 -14.82
N ALA A 30 8.76 3.22 -14.04
CA ALA A 30 10.08 2.86 -14.55
C ALA A 30 10.09 1.51 -15.29
N GLN A 31 9.12 0.61 -15.02
CA GLN A 31 8.91 -0.64 -15.78
C GLN A 31 8.01 -0.46 -17.01
N GLY A 32 7.66 0.78 -17.37
CA GLY A 32 6.79 1.09 -18.50
C GLY A 32 5.29 0.80 -18.24
N VAL A 33 4.87 0.78 -16.98
CA VAL A 33 3.47 0.73 -16.57
C VAL A 33 2.90 2.15 -16.59
N ARG A 34 1.75 2.37 -17.23
CA ARG A 34 1.01 3.62 -17.13
C ARG A 34 0.28 3.65 -15.78
N VAL A 35 0.51 4.69 -14.99
CA VAL A 35 0.09 4.70 -13.59
C VAL A 35 -0.89 5.84 -13.34
N ALA A 36 -2.03 5.55 -12.71
CA ALA A 36 -2.86 6.55 -12.07
C ALA A 36 -2.57 6.53 -10.56
N ILE A 37 -2.12 7.66 -10.02
CA ILE A 37 -1.97 7.82 -8.57
C ILE A 37 -3.20 8.50 -7.99
N VAL A 38 -3.69 7.99 -6.85
CA VAL A 38 -4.93 8.47 -6.22
C VAL A 38 -4.65 8.91 -4.79
N ALA A 39 -5.04 10.14 -4.44
CA ALA A 39 -4.99 10.68 -3.07
C ALA A 39 -5.92 11.90 -2.94
N ARG A 40 -6.16 12.35 -1.68
CA ARG A 40 -7.08 13.47 -1.42
C ARG A 40 -6.52 14.85 -1.78
N HIS A 41 -5.23 15.06 -1.58
CA HIS A 41 -4.60 16.38 -1.72
C HIS A 41 -4.13 16.62 -3.16
N ARG A 42 -4.97 17.31 -3.95
CA ARG A 42 -4.81 17.49 -5.38
C ARG A 42 -3.43 18.07 -5.77
N LEU A 43 -3.03 19.20 -5.20
CA LEU A 43 -1.77 19.87 -5.58
C LEU A 43 -0.53 18.98 -5.35
N ARG A 44 -0.48 18.30 -4.19
CA ARG A 44 0.62 17.36 -3.90
C ARG A 44 0.60 16.15 -4.84
N LEU A 45 -0.58 15.70 -5.22
CA LEU A 45 -0.76 14.56 -6.12
C LEU A 45 -0.32 14.91 -7.55
N GLU A 46 -0.70 16.09 -8.05
CA GLU A 46 -0.29 16.61 -9.35
C GLU A 46 1.25 16.79 -9.42
N GLN A 47 1.86 17.35 -8.36
CA GLN A 47 3.32 17.44 -8.28
C GLN A 47 3.99 16.06 -8.30
N ALA A 48 3.48 15.10 -7.52
CA ALA A 48 4.03 13.75 -7.51
C ALA A 48 3.92 13.06 -8.89
N ALA A 49 2.78 13.23 -9.58
CA ALA A 49 2.59 12.70 -10.93
C ALA A 49 3.58 13.31 -11.93
N HIS A 50 3.76 14.63 -11.86
CA HIS A 50 4.74 15.34 -12.69
C HIS A 50 6.17 14.82 -12.47
N ASP A 51 6.60 14.75 -11.20
CA ASP A 51 7.95 14.29 -10.84
C ASP A 51 8.20 12.86 -11.32
N ILE A 52 7.24 11.96 -11.12
CA ILE A 52 7.37 10.56 -11.54
C ILE A 52 7.40 10.44 -13.06
N THR A 53 6.55 11.19 -13.76
CA THR A 53 6.55 11.23 -15.25
C THR A 53 7.89 11.68 -15.78
N GLN A 54 8.47 12.74 -15.21
CA GLN A 54 9.80 13.25 -15.62
C GLN A 54 10.91 12.21 -15.37
N ALA A 55 10.86 11.55 -14.22
CA ALA A 55 11.90 10.57 -13.84
C ALA A 55 11.81 9.25 -14.64
N ALA A 56 10.60 8.78 -14.93
CA ALA A 56 10.39 7.47 -15.55
C ALA A 56 10.20 7.54 -17.07
N GLY A 57 9.88 8.70 -17.63
CA GLY A 57 9.52 8.85 -19.05
C GLY A 57 8.21 8.14 -19.44
N THR A 58 7.40 7.77 -18.44
CA THR A 58 6.10 7.09 -18.60
C THR A 58 5.03 7.95 -17.98
N GLU A 59 3.90 8.09 -18.66
CA GLU A 59 2.78 8.94 -18.19
C GLU A 59 2.23 8.48 -16.84
N VAL A 60 2.07 9.44 -15.92
CA VAL A 60 1.42 9.25 -14.62
C VAL A 60 0.25 10.23 -14.48
N LEU A 61 -0.94 9.69 -14.31
CA LEU A 61 -2.19 10.44 -14.14
C LEU A 61 -2.44 10.73 -12.65
N ALA A 62 -2.72 11.98 -12.30
CA ALA A 62 -3.15 12.35 -10.95
C ALA A 62 -4.68 12.38 -10.86
N VAL A 63 -5.28 11.59 -9.97
CA VAL A 63 -6.73 11.55 -9.77
C VAL A 63 -7.05 11.81 -8.30
N ALA A 64 -7.67 12.96 -8.00
CA ALA A 64 -8.05 13.29 -6.64
C ALA A 64 -9.32 12.53 -6.23
N ALA A 65 -9.23 11.73 -5.14
CA ALA A 65 -10.40 11.04 -4.58
C ALA A 65 -10.20 10.73 -3.09
N ASP A 66 -11.30 10.72 -2.35
CA ASP A 66 -11.36 10.27 -0.96
C ASP A 66 -11.74 8.78 -0.91
N ALA A 67 -10.91 7.96 -0.26
CA ALA A 67 -11.13 6.53 -0.09
C ALA A 67 -12.41 6.20 0.71
N THR A 68 -12.94 7.16 1.48
CA THR A 68 -14.20 7.01 2.23
C THR A 68 -15.45 7.24 1.38
N SER A 69 -15.29 7.80 0.18
CA SER A 69 -16.40 8.07 -0.75
C SER A 69 -16.47 7.02 -1.86
N THR A 70 -17.49 6.16 -1.80
CA THR A 70 -17.72 5.13 -2.84
C THR A 70 -17.84 5.72 -4.24
N THR A 71 -18.54 6.85 -4.38
CA THR A 71 -18.74 7.52 -5.67
C THR A 71 -17.42 8.07 -6.23
N GLN A 72 -16.60 8.74 -5.40
CA GLN A 72 -15.31 9.26 -5.85
C GLN A 72 -14.34 8.14 -6.20
N VAL A 73 -14.32 7.04 -5.41
CA VAL A 73 -13.48 5.88 -5.70
C VAL A 73 -13.87 5.24 -7.04
N GLN A 74 -15.17 5.02 -7.29
CA GLN A 74 -15.63 4.47 -8.56
C GLN A 74 -15.23 5.38 -9.72
N ALA A 75 -15.52 6.68 -9.62
CA ALA A 75 -15.17 7.65 -10.66
C ALA A 75 -13.65 7.71 -10.93
N ALA A 76 -12.81 7.64 -9.88
CA ALA A 76 -11.36 7.67 -10.03
C ALA A 76 -10.82 6.42 -10.75
N VAL A 77 -11.36 5.25 -10.45
CA VAL A 77 -10.97 3.99 -11.10
C VAL A 77 -11.43 3.97 -12.55
N ASP A 78 -12.68 4.41 -12.81
CA ASP A 78 -13.22 4.49 -14.16
C ASP A 78 -12.44 5.49 -15.02
N GLN A 79 -12.14 6.68 -14.48
CA GLN A 79 -11.29 7.68 -15.15
C GLN A 79 -9.94 7.13 -15.54
N ALA A 80 -9.27 6.40 -14.64
CA ALA A 80 -7.96 5.79 -14.94
C ALA A 80 -8.08 4.71 -16.02
N ALA A 81 -9.11 3.86 -15.95
CA ALA A 81 -9.34 2.79 -16.91
C ALA A 81 -9.72 3.32 -18.30
N GLU A 82 -10.54 4.38 -18.36
CA GLU A 82 -10.94 5.04 -19.62
C GLU A 82 -9.75 5.78 -20.25
N HIS A 83 -8.99 6.55 -19.45
CA HIS A 83 -7.84 7.30 -19.94
C HIS A 83 -6.76 6.40 -20.58
N PHE A 84 -6.50 5.26 -19.95
CA PHE A 84 -5.46 4.33 -20.43
C PHE A 84 -6.01 3.15 -21.27
N GLY A 85 -7.32 3.01 -21.38
CA GLY A 85 -8.00 1.97 -22.16
C GLY A 85 -8.09 0.60 -21.48
N ARG A 86 -7.55 0.45 -20.26
CA ARG A 86 -7.57 -0.79 -19.46
C ARG A 86 -7.19 -0.54 -18.01
N LEU A 87 -7.39 -1.54 -17.15
CA LEU A 87 -6.83 -1.58 -15.79
C LEU A 87 -6.38 -3.00 -15.46
N ASP A 88 -5.12 -3.15 -15.04
CA ASP A 88 -4.47 -4.43 -14.77
C ASP A 88 -4.06 -4.59 -13.30
N ILE A 89 -3.61 -3.52 -12.67
CA ILE A 89 -2.97 -3.54 -11.36
C ILE A 89 -3.66 -2.55 -10.43
N LEU A 90 -3.95 -2.99 -9.21
CA LEU A 90 -4.37 -2.11 -8.12
C LEU A 90 -3.38 -2.28 -6.97
N VAL A 91 -2.82 -1.17 -6.51
CA VAL A 91 -2.06 -1.13 -5.26
C VAL A 91 -2.80 -0.27 -4.24
N ASN A 92 -3.32 -0.90 -3.22
CA ASN A 92 -3.99 -0.24 -2.12
C ASN A 92 -2.97 0.20 -1.06
N GLY A 93 -2.64 1.50 -1.02
CA GLY A 93 -1.69 2.09 -0.07
C GLY A 93 -2.26 3.28 0.73
N ALA A 94 -3.51 3.70 0.46
CA ALA A 94 -4.13 4.82 1.16
C ALA A 94 -4.47 4.44 2.61
N ALA A 95 -3.86 5.12 3.58
CA ALA A 95 -4.13 4.92 4.99
C ALA A 95 -3.71 6.17 5.78
N HIS A 96 -4.23 6.32 7.00
CA HIS A 96 -3.63 7.25 7.95
C HIS A 96 -2.37 6.60 8.56
N PRO A 97 -1.20 7.25 8.47
CA PRO A 97 0.03 6.73 9.08
C PRO A 97 -0.16 6.53 10.59
N GLY A 98 0.29 5.37 11.11
CA GLY A 98 0.14 5.03 12.54
C GLY A 98 -1.28 4.64 12.99
N GLY A 99 -2.32 4.95 12.21
CA GLY A 99 -3.72 4.78 12.59
C GLY A 99 -4.30 5.98 13.30
N LEU A 100 -5.60 5.97 13.53
CA LEU A 100 -6.33 7.06 14.18
C LEU A 100 -6.69 6.74 15.66
N VAL A 101 -6.71 5.46 16.03
CA VAL A 101 -7.05 5.03 17.39
C VAL A 101 -5.78 4.96 18.26
N ARG A 102 -5.85 5.48 19.48
CA ARG A 102 -4.79 5.34 20.49
C ARG A 102 -4.68 3.90 20.98
N SER A 103 -3.47 3.49 21.37
CA SER A 103 -3.18 2.10 21.71
C SER A 103 -3.61 1.69 23.11
N ALA A 104 -3.56 2.62 24.09
CA ALA A 104 -4.04 2.37 25.44
C ALA A 104 -5.56 2.30 25.44
N LEU A 105 -6.13 1.30 26.11
CA LEU A 105 -7.57 1.07 26.13
C LEU A 105 -8.33 2.27 26.72
N GLU A 106 -7.78 2.86 27.74
CA GLU A 106 -8.36 4.02 28.47
C GLU A 106 -8.42 5.28 27.59
N GLU A 107 -7.56 5.35 26.58
CA GLU A 107 -7.49 6.47 25.65
C GLU A 107 -8.09 6.13 24.27
N ALA A 108 -8.52 4.88 24.09
CA ALA A 108 -9.03 4.41 22.82
C ALA A 108 -10.37 5.07 22.50
N ASP A 109 -10.44 5.64 21.31
CA ASP A 109 -11.62 6.29 20.78
C ASP A 109 -12.30 5.39 19.75
N PRO A 110 -13.54 4.92 20.00
CA PRO A 110 -14.28 4.08 19.05
C PRO A 110 -14.51 4.77 17.70
N GLU A 111 -14.77 6.08 17.69
CA GLU A 111 -14.98 6.85 16.46
C GLU A 111 -13.69 6.91 15.63
N GLY A 112 -12.53 7.09 16.29
CA GLY A 112 -11.22 7.00 15.65
C GLY A 112 -10.95 5.62 15.04
N LEU A 113 -11.35 4.54 15.72
CA LEU A 113 -11.24 3.19 15.19
C LEU A 113 -12.13 3.01 13.94
N LEU A 114 -13.39 3.45 14.00
CA LEU A 114 -14.33 3.36 12.88
C LEU A 114 -13.83 4.16 11.68
N ALA A 115 -13.33 5.38 11.90
CA ALA A 115 -12.76 6.20 10.85
C ALA A 115 -11.51 5.54 10.22
N ASP A 116 -10.65 4.92 11.03
CA ASP A 116 -9.46 4.22 10.56
C ASP A 116 -9.82 2.98 9.73
N MET A 117 -10.85 2.23 10.14
CA MET A 117 -11.39 1.11 9.38
C MET A 117 -12.03 1.56 8.07
N ASP A 118 -12.78 2.67 8.05
CA ASP A 118 -13.42 3.18 6.83
C ASP A 118 -12.39 3.64 5.80
N ILE A 119 -11.36 4.38 6.23
CA ILE A 119 -10.29 4.82 5.32
C ILE A 119 -9.53 3.63 4.73
N LYS A 120 -9.06 2.71 5.56
CA LYS A 120 -8.14 1.67 5.11
C LYS A 120 -8.89 0.42 4.65
N VAL A 121 -9.71 -0.19 5.48
CA VAL A 121 -10.32 -1.49 5.16
C VAL A 121 -11.43 -1.34 4.14
N VAL A 122 -12.41 -0.47 4.43
CA VAL A 122 -13.54 -0.25 3.52
C VAL A 122 -13.07 0.48 2.26
N GLY A 123 -12.11 1.40 2.39
CA GLY A 123 -11.47 2.06 1.23
C GLY A 123 -10.82 1.06 0.29
N TYR A 124 -10.01 0.12 0.80
CA TYR A 124 -9.40 -0.93 -0.02
C TYR A 124 -10.45 -1.83 -0.68
N MET A 125 -11.53 -2.15 0.03
CA MET A 125 -12.65 -2.90 -0.52
C MET A 125 -13.35 -2.12 -1.66
N ARG A 126 -13.58 -0.80 -1.51
CA ARG A 126 -14.16 0.05 -2.55
C ARG A 126 -13.30 0.04 -3.81
N PHE A 127 -11.99 0.27 -3.67
CA PHE A 127 -11.05 0.24 -4.80
C PHE A 127 -10.97 -1.15 -5.45
N ALA A 128 -10.91 -2.22 -4.66
CA ALA A 128 -10.89 -3.58 -5.19
C ALA A 128 -12.17 -3.91 -5.97
N LYS A 129 -13.35 -3.50 -5.45
CA LYS A 129 -14.64 -3.68 -6.13
C LYS A 129 -14.69 -2.96 -7.47
N ALA A 130 -14.26 -1.69 -7.52
CA ALA A 130 -14.23 -0.91 -8.75
C ALA A 130 -13.20 -1.47 -9.76
N ALA A 131 -11.97 -1.76 -9.32
CA ALA A 131 -10.92 -2.29 -10.18
C ALA A 131 -11.24 -3.67 -10.76
N ALA A 132 -11.84 -4.57 -9.95
CA ALA A 132 -12.18 -5.93 -10.38
C ALA A 132 -13.14 -5.96 -11.58
N GLN A 133 -14.00 -4.95 -11.73
CA GLN A 133 -14.91 -4.86 -12.89
C GLN A 133 -14.12 -4.73 -14.22
N HIS A 134 -13.08 -3.89 -14.22
CA HIS A 134 -12.21 -3.69 -15.38
C HIS A 134 -11.27 -4.88 -15.60
N MET A 135 -10.68 -5.43 -14.54
CA MET A 135 -9.76 -6.56 -14.60
C MET A 135 -10.42 -7.82 -15.14
N ARG A 136 -11.68 -8.10 -14.73
CA ARG A 136 -12.46 -9.25 -15.24
C ARG A 136 -12.67 -9.20 -16.75
N ARG A 137 -12.88 -8.01 -17.33
CA ARG A 137 -13.01 -7.85 -18.80
C ARG A 137 -11.75 -8.26 -19.54
N GLY A 138 -10.57 -8.04 -18.90
CA GLY A 138 -9.26 -8.39 -19.45
C GLY A 138 -8.82 -9.81 -19.12
N GLY A 139 -9.55 -10.56 -18.25
CA GLY A 139 -9.18 -11.90 -17.81
C GLY A 139 -7.84 -11.95 -17.05
N TRP A 140 -7.36 -10.82 -16.52
CA TRP A 140 -6.09 -10.69 -15.82
C TRP A 140 -6.12 -9.51 -14.84
N GLY A 141 -5.58 -9.73 -13.64
CA GLY A 141 -5.45 -8.65 -12.65
C GLY A 141 -4.49 -9.00 -11.53
N ARG A 142 -3.97 -7.93 -10.89
CA ARG A 142 -3.11 -8.02 -9.71
C ARG A 142 -3.56 -6.99 -8.70
N ILE A 143 -3.94 -7.42 -7.50
CA ILE A 143 -4.29 -6.54 -6.39
C ILE A 143 -3.26 -6.76 -5.28
N VAL A 144 -2.55 -5.70 -4.90
CA VAL A 144 -1.58 -5.72 -3.80
C VAL A 144 -2.04 -4.75 -2.71
N ASN A 145 -2.29 -5.26 -1.53
CA ASN A 145 -2.69 -4.47 -0.37
C ASN A 145 -1.48 -4.16 0.51
N ILE A 146 -1.27 -2.90 0.86
CA ILE A 146 -0.22 -2.50 1.82
C ILE A 146 -0.80 -2.60 3.23
N GLY A 147 -0.41 -3.64 3.95
CA GLY A 147 -0.78 -3.88 5.33
C GLY A 147 0.00 -3.03 6.33
N GLY A 148 0.68 -3.68 7.25
CA GLY A 148 1.55 -3.10 8.26
C GLY A 148 1.96 -4.15 9.30
N LEU A 149 3.05 -3.93 10.04
CA LEU A 149 3.59 -4.83 11.06
C LEU A 149 2.55 -5.35 12.03
N THR A 150 1.64 -4.48 12.44
CA THR A 150 0.57 -4.79 13.41
C THR A 150 -0.47 -5.80 12.89
N GLY A 151 -0.41 -6.21 11.64
CA GLY A 151 -1.20 -7.33 11.10
C GLY A 151 -0.65 -8.71 11.46
N ARG A 152 0.59 -8.78 11.94
CA ARG A 152 1.28 -10.05 12.27
C ARG A 152 1.69 -10.17 13.73
N GLY A 153 1.39 -9.20 14.52
CA GLY A 153 1.64 -9.15 15.96
C GLY A 153 1.52 -7.70 16.42
N SER A 154 0.77 -7.46 17.48
CA SER A 154 0.44 -6.08 17.82
C SER A 154 0.31 -5.84 19.31
N LYS A 155 0.78 -4.66 19.68
CA LYS A 155 0.46 -4.01 20.95
C LYS A 155 -0.45 -2.78 20.72
N GLN A 156 -1.02 -2.63 19.52
CA GLN A 156 -1.77 -1.43 19.13
C GLN A 156 -3.15 -1.80 18.58
N LEU A 157 -4.19 -1.12 19.06
CA LEU A 157 -5.57 -1.34 18.62
C LEU A 157 -5.76 -1.06 17.12
N SER A 158 -5.02 -0.10 16.56
CA SER A 158 -4.98 0.16 15.11
C SER A 158 -4.54 -1.06 14.27
N GLY A 159 -3.96 -2.08 14.91
CA GLY A 159 -3.63 -3.36 14.26
C GLY A 159 -4.82 -4.11 13.70
N MET A 160 -6.01 -3.92 14.29
CA MET A 160 -7.25 -4.57 13.82
C MET A 160 -7.50 -4.32 12.34
N ARG A 161 -7.23 -3.11 11.81
CA ARG A 161 -7.38 -2.80 10.39
C ARG A 161 -6.46 -3.65 9.50
N ASN A 162 -5.25 -3.96 9.96
CA ASN A 162 -4.30 -4.77 9.18
C ASN A 162 -4.69 -6.25 9.17
N VAL A 163 -5.24 -6.77 10.27
CA VAL A 163 -5.80 -8.14 10.32
C VAL A 163 -7.02 -8.24 9.41
N ALA A 164 -7.91 -7.23 9.41
CA ALA A 164 -9.06 -7.18 8.51
C ALA A 164 -8.63 -7.19 7.02
N ILE A 165 -7.53 -6.50 6.67
CA ILE A 165 -6.97 -6.54 5.30
C ILE A 165 -6.48 -7.96 4.94
N VAL A 166 -5.82 -8.68 5.87
CA VAL A 166 -5.38 -10.05 5.62
C VAL A 166 -6.59 -10.96 5.35
N HIS A 167 -7.62 -10.88 6.19
CA HIS A 167 -8.85 -11.65 5.99
C HIS A 167 -9.52 -11.31 4.65
N MET A 168 -9.68 -10.02 4.33
CA MET A 168 -10.25 -9.57 3.06
C MET A 168 -9.43 -10.07 1.87
N THR A 169 -8.11 -10.06 1.96
CA THR A 169 -7.21 -10.56 0.91
C THR A 169 -7.49 -12.03 0.59
N LYS A 170 -7.66 -12.87 1.62
CA LYS A 170 -8.00 -14.28 1.44
C LYS A 170 -9.35 -14.47 0.77
N VAL A 171 -10.37 -13.79 1.26
CA VAL A 171 -11.73 -13.84 0.67
C VAL A 171 -11.72 -13.39 -0.80
N LEU A 172 -11.04 -12.27 -1.10
CA LEU A 172 -10.99 -11.76 -2.47
C LEU A 172 -10.16 -12.66 -3.41
N SER A 173 -9.13 -13.35 -2.91
CA SER A 173 -8.36 -14.31 -3.72
C SER A 173 -9.23 -15.46 -4.21
N ASP A 174 -10.12 -15.97 -3.37
CA ASP A 174 -11.05 -17.04 -3.74
C ASP A 174 -12.09 -16.56 -4.77
N GLN A 175 -12.65 -15.36 -4.55
CA GLN A 175 -13.70 -14.80 -5.42
C GLN A 175 -13.18 -14.33 -6.80
N LEU A 176 -11.93 -13.87 -6.88
CA LEU A 176 -11.36 -13.26 -8.07
C LEU A 176 -10.42 -14.18 -8.84
N GLY A 177 -9.91 -15.24 -8.20
CA GLY A 177 -9.02 -16.24 -8.79
C GLY A 177 -9.56 -16.85 -10.09
N PRO A 178 -10.84 -17.27 -10.17
CA PRO A 178 -11.42 -17.77 -11.42
C PRO A 178 -11.41 -16.79 -12.59
N SER A 179 -11.24 -15.50 -12.32
CA SER A 179 -11.10 -14.44 -13.34
C SER A 179 -9.64 -14.11 -13.68
N GLY A 180 -8.65 -14.89 -13.23
CA GLY A 180 -7.23 -14.64 -13.47
C GLY A 180 -6.64 -13.49 -12.64
N ILE A 181 -7.31 -13.11 -11.54
CA ILE A 181 -6.91 -11.99 -10.67
C ILE A 181 -6.30 -12.55 -9.38
N THR A 182 -5.06 -12.19 -9.06
CA THR A 182 -4.45 -12.50 -7.77
C THR A 182 -4.61 -11.35 -6.78
N VAL A 183 -4.76 -11.67 -5.50
CA VAL A 183 -4.89 -10.68 -4.42
C VAL A 183 -3.93 -11.05 -3.29
N ASN A 184 -3.00 -10.18 -2.95
CA ASN A 184 -2.01 -10.41 -1.91
C ASN A 184 -1.86 -9.20 -1.00
N THR A 185 -1.38 -9.42 0.21
CA THR A 185 -1.01 -8.35 1.16
C THR A 185 0.48 -8.42 1.46
N ILE A 186 1.12 -7.28 1.52
CA ILE A 186 2.46 -7.14 2.10
C ILE A 186 2.40 -6.36 3.41
N HIS A 187 3.26 -6.71 4.35
CA HIS A 187 3.40 -6.03 5.63
C HIS A 187 4.79 -5.39 5.71
N PRO A 188 4.93 -4.11 5.37
CA PRO A 188 6.19 -3.39 5.53
C PRO A 188 6.62 -3.34 7.00
N GLY A 189 7.92 -3.44 7.21
CA GLY A 189 8.55 -3.17 8.50
C GLY A 189 8.64 -1.68 8.83
N VAL A 190 9.71 -1.31 9.52
CA VAL A 190 10.07 0.09 9.73
C VAL A 190 10.74 0.57 8.45
N VAL A 191 10.09 1.51 7.76
CA VAL A 191 10.49 1.97 6.42
C VAL A 191 10.82 3.45 6.46
N GLU A 192 11.90 3.84 5.82
CA GLU A 192 12.34 5.22 5.69
C GLU A 192 11.33 6.02 4.85
N THR A 193 10.58 6.86 5.51
CA THR A 193 9.52 7.70 4.92
C THR A 193 9.47 9.03 5.64
N PRO A 194 8.91 10.09 5.05
CA PRO A 194 8.74 11.36 5.77
C PRO A 194 8.02 11.22 7.12
N HIS A 195 7.07 10.29 7.23
CA HIS A 195 6.33 10.06 8.46
C HIS A 195 7.17 9.40 9.57
N ILE A 196 8.16 8.56 9.24
CA ILE A 196 8.97 7.87 10.25
C ILE A 196 9.81 8.87 11.06
N HIS A 197 10.27 9.96 10.43
CA HIS A 197 11.02 11.00 11.13
C HIS A 197 10.16 11.75 12.16
N GLU A 198 8.88 11.99 11.85
CA GLU A 198 7.92 12.55 12.80
C GLU A 198 7.69 11.59 13.98
N LEU A 199 7.63 10.29 13.72
CA LEU A 199 7.51 9.25 14.76
C LEU A 199 8.76 9.24 15.64
N TYR A 200 9.96 9.23 15.05
CA TYR A 200 11.23 9.28 15.80
C TYR A 200 11.31 10.51 16.70
N ALA A 201 10.90 11.67 16.20
CA ALA A 201 10.90 12.91 17.00
C ALA A 201 9.94 12.82 18.20
N LYS A 202 8.74 12.25 18.00
CA LYS A 202 7.75 12.05 19.09
C LYS A 202 8.24 11.05 20.13
N GLU A 203 8.75 9.90 19.70
CA GLU A 203 9.27 8.87 20.62
C GLU A 203 10.50 9.36 21.38
N ALA A 204 11.39 10.09 20.71
CA ALA A 204 12.57 10.71 21.34
C ALA A 204 12.16 11.66 22.48
N ALA A 205 11.16 12.51 22.24
CA ALA A 205 10.65 13.43 23.23
C ALA A 205 10.04 12.69 24.46
N LEU A 206 9.31 11.58 24.22
CA LEU A 206 8.72 10.77 25.29
C LEU A 206 9.76 10.00 26.10
N GLN A 207 10.85 9.56 25.49
CA GLN A 207 11.88 8.74 26.10
C GLN A 207 13.07 9.56 26.66
N GLY A 208 13.15 10.85 26.38
CA GLY A 208 14.28 11.71 26.76
C GLY A 208 15.60 11.36 26.03
N ILE A 209 15.50 10.85 24.81
CA ILE A 209 16.64 10.47 23.94
C ILE A 209 16.61 11.25 22.63
N THR A 210 17.59 11.06 21.75
CA THR A 210 17.61 11.72 20.44
C THR A 210 16.85 10.91 19.39
N PRO A 211 16.31 11.54 18.30
CA PRO A 211 15.70 10.82 17.18
C PRO A 211 16.64 9.76 16.56
N GLN A 212 17.95 10.04 16.50
CA GLN A 212 18.98 9.12 16.00
C GLN A 212 19.11 7.88 16.89
N GLN A 213 18.96 8.03 18.22
CA GLN A 213 18.93 6.89 19.13
C GLN A 213 17.66 6.05 18.96
N VAL A 214 16.49 6.68 18.67
CA VAL A 214 15.24 5.94 18.33
C VAL A 214 15.46 5.12 17.06
N GLU A 215 15.98 5.73 16.01
CA GLU A 215 16.29 5.05 14.75
C GLU A 215 17.26 3.87 14.97
N ALA A 216 18.36 4.08 15.73
CA ALA A 216 19.31 3.04 16.07
C ALA A 216 18.64 1.87 16.82
N ASN A 217 17.69 2.16 17.72
CA ASN A 217 16.94 1.13 18.45
C ASN A 217 16.08 0.30 17.48
N TYR A 218 15.40 0.92 16.51
CA TYR A 218 14.65 0.21 15.47
C TYR A 218 15.56 -0.62 14.58
N ALA A 219 16.68 -0.08 14.14
CA ALA A 219 17.69 -0.81 13.37
C ALA A 219 18.23 -2.03 14.16
N GLN A 220 18.51 -1.86 15.44
CA GLN A 220 19.00 -2.94 16.31
C GLN A 220 17.94 -4.02 16.55
N ALA A 221 16.66 -3.66 16.64
CA ALA A 221 15.56 -4.61 16.80
C ALA A 221 15.30 -5.43 15.53
N THR A 222 15.69 -4.91 14.37
CA THR A 222 15.49 -5.56 13.07
C THR A 222 16.68 -6.51 12.80
N PRO A 223 16.46 -7.80 12.47
CA PRO A 223 17.54 -8.77 12.19
C PRO A 223 18.56 -8.32 11.15
N ILE A 224 18.13 -7.63 10.09
CA ILE A 224 19.04 -7.08 9.07
C ILE A 224 19.79 -5.82 9.53
N ARG A 225 19.60 -5.37 10.79
CA ARG A 225 20.32 -4.28 11.45
C ARG A 225 20.25 -2.91 10.80
N ARG A 226 19.16 -2.64 10.08
CA ARG A 226 18.85 -1.34 9.51
C ARG A 226 17.35 -1.13 9.33
N VAL A 227 16.96 0.11 9.12
CA VAL A 227 15.64 0.51 8.62
C VAL A 227 15.56 0.16 7.13
N LEU A 228 14.36 -0.17 6.65
CA LEU A 228 14.13 -0.49 5.25
C LEU A 228 13.99 0.77 4.40
N GLN A 229 14.36 0.66 3.12
CA GLN A 229 14.11 1.71 2.13
C GLN A 229 12.77 1.48 1.42
N VAL A 230 12.15 2.55 0.95
CA VAL A 230 10.85 2.44 0.25
C VAL A 230 10.95 1.63 -1.04
N GLU A 231 12.11 1.63 -1.68
CA GLU A 231 12.42 0.85 -2.87
C GLU A 231 12.34 -0.65 -2.62
N GLU A 232 12.77 -1.14 -1.45
CA GLU A 232 12.70 -2.56 -1.09
C GLU A 232 11.24 -3.05 -0.98
N ILE A 233 10.35 -2.16 -0.54
CA ILE A 233 8.91 -2.44 -0.53
C ILE A 233 8.34 -2.42 -1.96
N ALA A 234 8.75 -1.44 -2.76
CA ALA A 234 8.33 -1.32 -4.14
C ALA A 234 8.74 -2.53 -4.99
N ASP A 235 9.94 -3.08 -4.79
CA ASP A 235 10.42 -4.27 -5.51
C ASP A 235 9.55 -5.50 -5.28
N VAL A 236 9.09 -5.72 -4.03
CA VAL A 236 8.16 -6.81 -3.73
C VAL A 236 6.78 -6.56 -4.37
N VAL A 237 6.31 -5.31 -4.38
CA VAL A 237 5.06 -4.97 -5.08
C VAL A 237 5.21 -5.20 -6.58
N LEU A 238 6.31 -4.80 -7.22
CA LEU A 238 6.58 -5.08 -8.64
C LEU A 238 6.52 -6.59 -8.94
N PHE A 239 7.17 -7.40 -8.10
CA PHE A 239 7.13 -8.86 -8.25
C PHE A 239 5.70 -9.39 -8.16
N LEU A 240 4.94 -9.04 -7.12
CA LEU A 240 3.56 -9.49 -6.94
C LEU A 240 2.60 -8.96 -8.03
N ALA A 241 2.86 -7.78 -8.58
CA ALA A 241 2.12 -7.19 -9.68
C ALA A 241 2.46 -7.82 -11.04
N SER A 242 3.49 -8.64 -11.12
CA SER A 242 4.01 -9.21 -12.36
C SER A 242 3.30 -10.52 -12.77
N ALA A 243 3.56 -10.97 -13.98
CA ALA A 243 3.17 -12.31 -14.45
C ALA A 243 3.96 -13.41 -13.71
N ARG A 244 5.11 -13.09 -13.12
CA ARG A 244 5.97 -14.08 -12.41
C ARG A 244 5.40 -14.54 -11.10
N ALA A 245 4.49 -13.76 -10.49
CA ALA A 245 3.81 -14.11 -9.26
C ALA A 245 2.42 -14.74 -9.49
N ALA A 246 2.15 -15.30 -10.67
CA ALA A 246 0.82 -15.82 -11.03
C ALA A 246 0.30 -16.93 -10.10
N ALA A 247 1.18 -17.68 -9.45
CA ALA A 247 0.83 -18.76 -8.52
C ALA A 247 0.68 -18.28 -7.06
N ILE A 248 0.89 -16.98 -6.78
CA ILE A 248 0.82 -16.41 -5.44
C ILE A 248 -0.48 -15.61 -5.32
N THR A 249 -1.43 -16.11 -4.52
CA THR A 249 -2.68 -15.41 -4.23
C THR A 249 -3.21 -15.76 -2.84
N GLY A 250 -3.87 -14.81 -2.20
CA GLY A 250 -4.39 -14.96 -0.84
C GLY A 250 -3.30 -14.91 0.24
N GLU A 251 -2.08 -14.47 -0.11
CA GLU A 251 -0.94 -14.47 0.79
C GLU A 251 -0.76 -13.16 1.55
N SER A 252 -0.16 -13.31 2.73
CA SER A 252 0.17 -12.24 3.66
C SER A 252 1.67 -12.27 3.93
N ILE A 253 2.43 -11.43 3.22
CA ILE A 253 3.90 -11.50 3.13
C ILE A 253 4.54 -10.41 3.98
N ALA A 254 5.41 -10.78 4.91
CA ALA A 254 6.24 -9.81 5.64
C ALA A 254 7.38 -9.31 4.75
N VAL A 255 7.53 -7.97 4.68
CA VAL A 255 8.66 -7.27 4.06
C VAL A 255 9.21 -6.34 5.12
N ASP A 256 9.80 -6.92 6.15
CA ASP A 256 10.02 -6.26 7.44
C ASP A 256 11.45 -6.43 8.01
N GLY A 257 12.36 -6.95 7.20
CA GLY A 257 13.74 -7.22 7.63
C GLY A 257 13.85 -8.24 8.75
N GLY A 258 12.79 -9.03 9.00
CA GLY A 258 12.73 -10.08 10.03
C GLY A 258 12.36 -9.56 11.42
N ILE A 259 11.83 -8.34 11.57
CA ILE A 259 11.45 -7.79 12.87
C ILE A 259 10.27 -8.56 13.50
N THR A 260 9.37 -9.10 12.70
CA THR A 260 8.28 -9.96 13.19
C THR A 260 8.83 -11.33 13.60
N ARG A 261 8.57 -11.73 14.83
CA ARG A 261 9.11 -12.97 15.43
C ARG A 261 8.19 -14.18 15.34
N GLY A 262 6.95 -14.01 14.86
CA GLY A 262 5.97 -15.08 14.75
C GLY A 262 6.30 -16.08 13.64
N ILE A 263 6.02 -17.35 13.89
CA ILE A 263 5.99 -18.40 12.87
C ILE A 263 4.52 -18.54 12.44
N PHE A 264 4.25 -18.29 11.16
CA PHE A 264 2.91 -18.36 10.59
C PHE A 264 2.88 -19.53 9.60
N LEU A 265 2.16 -20.59 9.97
CA LEU A 265 1.97 -21.79 9.16
C LEU A 265 0.68 -21.71 8.36
#